data_64d0ac917380b6dae03fd3ba319d64e1
#
_entry.id   64d0ac917380b6dae03fd3ba319d64e1
#
_cell.length_a   1.000
_cell.length_b   1.000
_cell.length_c   1.000
_cell.angle_alpha   90.00
_cell.angle_beta   90.00
_cell.angle_gamma   90.00
#
_symmetry.space_group_name_H-M   'P 1'
#
loop_
_entity.id
_entity.type
_entity.pdbx_description
1 polymer ?
#
loop_
_entity_poly.entity_id
_entity_poly.type
_entity_poly.pdbx_seq_one_letter_code
_entity_poly.pdbx_strand_id
1 'polypeptide(L)'
;MTEDRNASPAEVYGRYLGSAIADPFALVLLEHAAPERGERVLDLACGTGSVARQGAPMVGPEGTVIGIDVNPAMLDFARTLPAPAGARIEWQEGNALALPLPDHAFDLVLCQQGLQFFPDRAAALREVQRVLRDG
;
A
#
# COMPACT_ATOMS: atom_id res chain seq x y z
N MET A 1 -24.99 5.24 -16.60
CA MET A 1 -24.32 4.53 -15.50
C MET A 1 -25.10 4.77 -14.22
N THR A 2 -25.66 3.71 -13.68
CA THR A 2 -26.42 3.81 -12.45
C THR A 2 -25.45 3.86 -11.28
N GLU A 3 -25.52 4.93 -10.49
CA GLU A 3 -24.77 4.99 -9.24
C GLU A 3 -25.29 3.94 -8.27
N ASP A 4 -24.39 3.17 -7.71
CA ASP A 4 -24.73 2.29 -6.61
C ASP A 4 -24.85 3.15 -5.33
N ARG A 5 -26.09 3.48 -4.96
CA ARG A 5 -26.35 4.33 -3.80
C ARG A 5 -25.97 3.68 -2.46
N ASN A 6 -25.69 2.38 -2.49
CA ASN A 6 -25.29 1.62 -1.30
C ASN A 6 -23.78 1.40 -1.22
N ALA A 7 -23.02 1.91 -2.19
CA ALA A 7 -21.56 1.78 -2.17
C ALA A 7 -20.95 2.59 -1.02
N SER A 8 -20.00 2.00 -0.31
CA SER A 8 -19.23 2.70 0.72
C SER A 8 -18.33 3.76 0.09
N PRO A 9 -17.86 4.77 0.86
CA PRO A 9 -16.86 5.71 0.37
C PRO A 9 -15.60 5.02 -0.16
N ALA A 10 -15.17 3.92 0.45
CA ALA A 10 -14.01 3.16 -0.01
C ALA A 10 -14.26 2.52 -1.39
N GLU A 11 -15.46 1.99 -1.62
CA GLU A 11 -15.83 1.41 -2.92
C GLU A 11 -15.89 2.48 -4.01
N VAL A 12 -16.44 3.64 -3.70
CA VAL A 12 -16.49 4.77 -4.63
C VAL A 12 -15.07 5.22 -4.97
N TYR A 13 -14.21 5.38 -3.97
CA TYR A 13 -12.82 5.73 -4.19
C TYR A 13 -12.11 4.70 -5.08
N GLY A 14 -12.20 3.43 -4.73
CA GLY A 14 -11.51 2.37 -5.47
C GLY A 14 -11.99 2.21 -6.90
N ARG A 15 -13.31 2.35 -7.11
CA ARG A 15 -13.94 2.17 -8.42
C ARG A 15 -13.69 3.32 -9.38
N TYR A 16 -13.71 4.56 -8.90
CA TYR A 16 -13.68 5.76 -9.74
C TYR A 16 -12.37 6.55 -9.60
N LEU A 17 -11.88 6.76 -8.37
CA LEU A 17 -10.68 7.54 -8.14
C LEU A 17 -9.42 6.68 -8.19
N GLY A 18 -9.50 5.42 -7.74
CA GLY A 18 -8.37 4.50 -7.80
C GLY A 18 -7.88 4.32 -9.23
N SER A 19 -8.79 3.96 -10.15
CA SER A 19 -8.45 3.77 -11.56
C SER A 19 -8.04 5.06 -12.27
N ALA A 20 -8.71 6.17 -11.95
CA ALA A 20 -8.49 7.43 -12.66
C ALA A 20 -7.24 8.17 -12.20
N ILE A 21 -6.88 8.06 -10.92
CA ILE A 21 -5.82 8.86 -10.31
C ILE A 21 -4.75 7.99 -9.66
N ALA A 22 -5.14 7.14 -8.70
CA ALA A 22 -4.18 6.39 -7.89
C ALA A 22 -3.39 5.37 -8.71
N ASP A 23 -4.03 4.66 -9.64
CA ASP A 23 -3.36 3.63 -10.42
C ASP A 23 -2.26 4.18 -11.34
N PRO A 24 -2.49 5.27 -12.12
CA PRO A 24 -1.41 5.86 -12.90
C PRO A 24 -0.25 6.40 -12.06
N PHE A 25 -0.53 7.03 -10.91
CA PHE A 25 0.52 7.53 -10.03
C PHE A 25 1.29 6.37 -9.37
N ALA A 26 0.62 5.28 -9.05
CA ALA A 26 1.28 4.08 -8.52
C ALA A 26 2.29 3.52 -9.51
N LEU A 27 1.95 3.47 -10.79
CA LEU A 27 2.86 3.01 -11.82
C LEU A 27 4.13 3.87 -11.88
N VAL A 28 3.97 5.20 -11.87
CA VAL A 28 5.11 6.13 -11.88
C VAL A 28 5.98 5.93 -10.65
N LEU A 29 5.38 5.82 -9.46
CA LEU A 29 6.12 5.59 -8.22
C LEU A 29 6.93 4.29 -8.29
N LEU A 30 6.33 3.21 -8.77
CA LEU A 30 6.98 1.92 -8.88
C LEU A 30 8.11 1.91 -9.93
N GLU A 31 7.94 2.64 -11.02
CA GLU A 31 9.00 2.79 -12.01
C GLU A 31 10.24 3.48 -11.42
N HIS A 32 10.03 4.48 -10.57
CA HIS A 32 11.13 5.17 -9.88
C HIS A 32 11.75 4.32 -8.76
N ALA A 33 10.92 3.68 -7.96
CA ALA A 33 11.38 2.86 -6.84
C ALA A 33 12.05 1.56 -7.30
N ALA A 34 11.61 1.03 -8.44
CA ALA A 34 12.16 -0.17 -9.07
C ALA A 34 12.30 -1.35 -8.09
N PRO A 35 11.20 -1.84 -7.49
CA PRO A 35 11.30 -2.98 -6.59
C PRO A 35 11.87 -4.20 -7.30
N GLU A 36 12.75 -4.91 -6.61
CA GLU A 36 13.47 -6.07 -7.16
C GLU A 36 12.79 -7.37 -6.73
N ARG A 37 13.04 -8.41 -7.52
CA ARG A 37 12.49 -9.74 -7.22
C ARG A 37 12.98 -10.25 -5.88
N GLY A 38 12.04 -10.79 -5.11
CA GLY A 38 12.33 -11.35 -3.80
C GLY A 38 12.30 -10.34 -2.65
N GLU A 39 12.13 -9.06 -2.93
CA GLU A 39 12.10 -8.03 -1.90
C GLU A 39 10.86 -8.10 -1.03
N ARG A 40 11.00 -7.60 0.19
CA ARG A 40 9.88 -7.35 1.11
C ARG A 40 9.53 -5.87 1.03
N VAL A 41 8.30 -5.59 0.59
CA VAL A 41 7.83 -4.23 0.31
C VAL A 41 6.66 -3.89 1.24
N LEU A 42 6.72 -2.71 1.84
CA LEU A 42 5.62 -2.14 2.62
C LEU A 42 4.97 -1.01 1.82
N ASP A 43 3.66 -1.12 1.62
CA ASP A 43 2.82 -0.05 1.07
C ASP A 43 2.14 0.66 2.23
N LEU A 44 2.71 1.77 2.66
CA LEU A 44 2.28 2.53 3.84
C LEU A 44 1.14 3.47 3.46
N ALA A 45 0.07 3.48 4.26
CA ALA A 45 -1.17 4.19 3.94
C ALA A 45 -1.71 3.75 2.57
N CYS A 46 -1.89 2.44 2.44
CA CYS A 46 -2.08 1.80 1.14
C CYS A 46 -3.43 2.08 0.47
N GLY A 47 -4.42 2.58 1.22
CA GLY A 47 -5.75 2.80 0.69
C GLY A 47 -6.35 1.51 0.13
N THR A 48 -6.83 1.56 -1.10
CA THR A 48 -7.39 0.39 -1.80
C THR A 48 -6.32 -0.47 -2.49
N GLY A 49 -5.04 -0.13 -2.32
CA GLY A 49 -3.94 -1.00 -2.68
C GLY A 49 -3.38 -0.89 -4.09
N SER A 50 -3.52 0.26 -4.75
CA SER A 50 -2.97 0.45 -6.11
C SER A 50 -1.48 0.14 -6.19
N VAL A 51 -0.69 0.65 -5.25
CA VAL A 51 0.76 0.41 -5.22
C VAL A 51 1.06 -1.06 -4.92
N ALA A 52 0.42 -1.63 -3.89
CA ALA A 52 0.64 -3.02 -3.52
C ALA A 52 0.30 -3.98 -4.67
N ARG A 53 -0.85 -3.77 -5.31
CA ARG A 53 -1.29 -4.65 -6.41
C ARG A 53 -0.40 -4.56 -7.64
N GLN A 54 0.08 -3.37 -7.97
CA GLN A 54 0.98 -3.20 -9.12
C GLN A 54 2.41 -3.62 -8.80
N GLY A 55 2.83 -3.52 -7.54
CA GLY A 55 4.16 -3.92 -7.10
C GLY A 55 4.33 -5.43 -6.94
N ALA A 56 3.26 -6.15 -6.61
CA ALA A 56 3.34 -7.59 -6.37
C ALA A 56 3.94 -8.39 -7.54
N PRO A 57 3.55 -8.14 -8.81
CA PRO A 57 4.21 -8.83 -9.92
C PRO A 57 5.69 -8.51 -10.07
N MET A 58 6.10 -7.31 -9.68
CA MET A 58 7.51 -6.88 -9.80
C MET A 58 8.43 -7.65 -8.85
N VAL A 59 7.97 -7.88 -7.61
CA VAL A 59 8.78 -8.61 -6.63
C VAL A 59 8.65 -10.13 -6.76
N GLY A 60 7.65 -10.60 -7.48
CA GLY A 60 7.50 -12.01 -7.80
C GLY A 60 7.08 -12.89 -6.63
N PRO A 61 6.90 -14.19 -6.86
CA PRO A 61 6.33 -15.10 -5.86
C PRO A 61 7.21 -15.33 -4.63
N GLU A 62 8.49 -15.02 -4.72
CA GLU A 62 9.42 -15.14 -3.58
C GLU A 62 9.46 -13.88 -2.72
N GLY A 63 8.89 -12.77 -3.21
CA GLY A 63 8.80 -11.53 -2.46
C GLY A 63 7.55 -11.50 -1.58
N THR A 64 7.44 -10.42 -0.81
CA THR A 64 6.28 -10.18 0.06
C THR A 64 5.87 -8.72 -0.06
N VAL A 65 4.57 -8.48 -0.12
CA VAL A 65 4.01 -7.13 -0.06
C VAL A 65 3.04 -7.05 1.10
N ILE A 66 3.21 -6.05 1.95
CA ILE A 66 2.26 -5.74 3.03
C ILE A 66 1.67 -4.37 2.74
N GLY A 67 0.34 -4.31 2.64
CA GLY A 67 -0.40 -3.06 2.59
C GLY A 67 -0.98 -2.74 3.95
N ILE A 68 -0.66 -1.58 4.49
CA ILE A 68 -1.16 -1.16 5.80
C ILE A 68 -1.90 0.16 5.69
N ASP A 69 -3.04 0.25 6.35
CA ASP A 69 -3.85 1.46 6.39
C ASP A 69 -4.61 1.54 7.72
N VAL A 70 -4.90 2.74 8.16
CA VAL A 70 -5.67 2.98 9.38
C VAL A 70 -7.17 2.80 9.14
N ASN A 71 -7.62 2.86 7.89
CA ASN A 71 -9.03 2.77 7.52
C ASN A 71 -9.40 1.33 7.11
N PRO A 72 -10.14 0.60 7.95
CA PRO A 72 -10.50 -0.78 7.64
C PRO A 72 -11.39 -0.92 6.39
N ALA A 73 -12.19 0.10 6.06
CA ALA A 73 -13.04 0.06 4.87
C ALA A 73 -12.20 0.03 3.57
N MET A 74 -11.07 0.73 3.55
CA MET A 74 -10.14 0.68 2.42
C MET A 74 -9.56 -0.72 2.24
N LEU A 75 -9.16 -1.36 3.33
CA LEU A 75 -8.60 -2.70 3.32
C LEU A 75 -9.64 -3.75 2.93
N ASP A 76 -10.88 -3.59 3.42
CA ASP A 76 -11.96 -4.50 3.04
C ASP A 76 -12.22 -4.44 1.54
N PHE A 77 -12.24 -3.24 0.98
CA PHE A 77 -12.38 -3.09 -0.47
C PHE A 77 -11.20 -3.71 -1.22
N ALA A 78 -9.97 -3.48 -0.76
CA ALA A 78 -8.78 -4.06 -1.37
C ALA A 78 -8.86 -5.59 -1.42
N ARG A 79 -9.37 -6.22 -0.36
CA ARG A 79 -9.55 -7.67 -0.30
C ARG A 79 -10.59 -8.20 -1.27
N THR A 80 -11.53 -7.37 -1.73
CA THR A 80 -12.56 -7.81 -2.70
C THR A 80 -12.02 -7.87 -4.13
N LEU A 81 -10.90 -7.23 -4.41
CA LEU A 81 -10.33 -7.20 -5.74
C LEU A 81 -9.53 -8.49 -6.00
N PRO A 82 -9.46 -8.95 -7.27
CA PRO A 82 -8.68 -10.14 -7.59
C PRO A 82 -7.22 -9.97 -7.18
N ALA A 83 -6.64 -11.03 -6.59
CA ALA A 83 -5.25 -11.04 -6.24
C ALA A 83 -4.40 -11.03 -7.52
N PRO A 84 -3.41 -10.12 -7.64
CA PRO A 84 -2.51 -10.13 -8.79
C PRO A 84 -1.57 -11.32 -8.77
N ALA A 85 -0.97 -11.62 -9.90
CA ALA A 85 0.14 -12.56 -9.95
C ALA A 85 1.36 -11.99 -9.23
N GLY A 86 2.28 -12.86 -8.80
CA GLY A 86 3.52 -12.45 -8.15
C GLY A 86 3.46 -12.64 -6.64
N ALA A 87 3.95 -11.65 -5.90
CA ALA A 87 4.01 -11.74 -4.45
C ALA A 87 2.64 -11.81 -3.81
N ARG A 88 2.56 -12.56 -2.72
CA ARG A 88 1.38 -12.53 -1.86
C ARG A 88 1.27 -11.16 -1.19
N ILE A 89 0.08 -10.60 -1.18
CA ILE A 89 -0.21 -9.34 -0.49
C ILE A 89 -0.93 -9.64 0.81
N GLU A 90 -0.40 -9.11 1.92
CA GLU A 90 -1.08 -9.11 3.21
C GLU A 90 -1.64 -7.71 3.46
N TRP A 91 -2.92 -7.64 3.77
CA TRP A 91 -3.58 -6.38 4.12
C TRP A 91 -3.73 -6.31 5.63
N GLN A 92 -3.24 -5.23 6.23
CA GLN A 92 -3.18 -5.09 7.66
C GLN A 92 -3.63 -3.71 8.11
N GLU A 93 -4.51 -3.64 9.13
CA GLU A 93 -4.87 -2.37 9.76
C GLU A 93 -3.76 -1.94 10.69
N GLY A 94 -3.38 -0.67 10.63
CA GLY A 94 -2.35 -0.14 11.51
C GLY A 94 -2.13 1.35 11.32
N ASN A 95 -1.55 1.95 12.34
CA ASN A 95 -1.23 3.38 12.38
C ASN A 95 0.23 3.58 11.94
N ALA A 96 0.42 4.45 10.95
CA ALA A 96 1.76 4.79 10.46
C ALA A 96 2.68 5.38 11.53
N LEU A 97 2.11 5.95 12.58
CA LEU A 97 2.88 6.54 13.69
C LEU A 97 3.37 5.49 14.69
N ALA A 98 2.83 4.27 14.65
CA ALA A 98 3.20 3.17 15.53
C ALA A 98 2.91 1.84 14.80
N LEU A 99 3.78 1.49 13.87
CA LEU A 99 3.57 0.32 13.02
C LEU A 99 3.68 -0.99 13.79
N PRO A 100 2.69 -1.89 13.63
CA PRO A 100 2.75 -3.22 14.27
C PRO A 100 3.62 -4.19 13.45
N LEU A 101 4.83 -3.77 13.14
CA LEU A 101 5.76 -4.47 12.27
C LEU A 101 7.14 -4.50 12.94
N PRO A 102 7.92 -5.56 12.72
CA PRO A 102 9.25 -5.67 13.35
C PRO A 102 10.27 -4.72 12.74
N ASP A 103 11.35 -4.48 13.50
CA ASP A 103 12.49 -3.70 13.03
C ASP A 103 13.17 -4.40 11.84
N HIS A 104 13.70 -3.61 10.92
CA HIS A 104 14.55 -4.10 9.84
C HIS A 104 13.91 -5.22 9.01
N ALA A 105 12.59 -5.13 8.78
CA ALA A 105 11.83 -6.19 8.12
C ALA A 105 11.63 -5.96 6.63
N PHE A 106 11.87 -4.75 6.12
CA PHE A 106 11.54 -4.40 4.74
C PHE A 106 12.74 -3.87 3.98
N ASP A 107 12.79 -4.21 2.70
CA ASP A 107 13.78 -3.69 1.75
C ASP A 107 13.34 -2.36 1.18
N LEU A 108 12.04 -2.13 1.06
CA LEU A 108 11.46 -0.95 0.44
C LEU A 108 10.17 -0.56 1.16
N VAL A 109 10.01 0.72 1.43
CA VAL A 109 8.76 1.29 1.93
C VAL A 109 8.28 2.33 0.95
N LEU A 110 7.04 2.20 0.50
CA LEU A 110 6.40 3.13 -0.42
C LEU A 110 5.21 3.77 0.28
N CYS A 111 5.03 5.07 0.04
CA CYS A 111 3.90 5.82 0.59
C CYS A 111 3.41 6.81 -0.47
N GLN A 112 2.33 6.44 -1.15
CA GLN A 112 1.77 7.30 -2.19
C GLN A 112 0.71 8.21 -1.59
N GLN A 113 0.98 9.53 -1.59
CA GLN A 113 0.02 10.56 -1.19
C GLN A 113 -0.58 10.38 0.21
N GLY A 114 0.19 9.77 1.12
CA GLY A 114 -0.26 9.53 2.49
C GLY A 114 0.39 10.46 3.52
N LEU A 115 1.65 10.82 3.29
CA LEU A 115 2.47 11.53 4.28
C LEU A 115 1.86 12.87 4.70
N GLN A 116 1.26 13.61 3.76
CA GLN A 116 0.66 14.91 4.04
C GLN A 116 -0.54 14.84 5.00
N PHE A 117 -1.16 13.66 5.13
CA PHE A 117 -2.31 13.47 6.00
C PHE A 117 -1.94 12.96 7.39
N PHE A 118 -0.68 12.64 7.65
CA PHE A 118 -0.27 12.14 8.95
C PHE A 118 -0.21 13.28 9.96
N PRO A 119 -0.80 13.08 11.16
CA PRO A 119 -0.78 14.12 12.20
C PRO A 119 0.63 14.41 12.71
N ASP A 120 1.55 13.43 12.65
CA ASP A 120 2.94 13.60 13.04
C ASP A 120 3.84 12.92 11.99
N ARG A 121 4.29 13.70 11.03
CA ARG A 121 5.14 13.19 9.94
C ARG A 121 6.49 12.69 10.45
N ALA A 122 7.05 13.34 11.46
CA ALA A 122 8.34 12.92 12.03
C ALA A 122 8.22 11.53 12.67
N ALA A 123 7.14 11.27 13.39
CA ALA A 123 6.89 9.95 13.97
C ALA A 123 6.73 8.88 12.88
N ALA A 124 6.00 9.18 11.81
CA ALA A 124 5.84 8.26 10.69
C ALA A 124 7.18 7.94 10.02
N LEU A 125 8.03 8.96 9.79
CA LEU A 125 9.34 8.77 9.19
C LEU A 125 10.28 7.97 10.09
N ARG A 126 10.20 8.15 11.42
CA ARG A 126 10.95 7.31 12.35
C ARG A 126 10.54 5.85 12.27
N GLU A 127 9.23 5.57 12.12
CA GLU A 127 8.74 4.21 11.95
C GLU A 127 9.19 3.60 10.62
N VAL A 128 9.18 4.37 9.54
CA VAL A 128 9.72 3.93 8.24
C VAL A 128 11.20 3.55 8.40
N GLN A 129 11.97 4.40 9.04
CA GLN A 129 13.40 4.14 9.27
C GLN A 129 13.60 2.89 10.12
N ARG A 130 12.76 2.69 11.15
CA ARG A 130 12.86 1.53 12.04
C ARG A 130 12.62 0.21 11.30
N VAL A 131 11.61 0.15 10.43
CA VAL A 131 11.23 -1.09 9.74
C VAL A 131 12.08 -1.39 8.51
N LEU A 132 12.80 -0.40 7.98
CA LEU A 132 13.71 -0.61 6.85
C LEU A 132 14.99 -1.31 7.29
N ARG A 133 15.49 -2.19 6.45
CA ARG A 133 16.79 -2.81 6.64
C ARG A 133 17.91 -1.79 6.49
N ASP A 134 19.02 -2.02 7.22
CA ASP A 134 20.23 -1.23 7.06
C ASP A 134 20.91 -1.55 5.73
N GLY A 135 21.35 -0.52 5.06
CA GLY A 135 22.03 -0.65 3.79
C GLY A 135 21.10 -0.68 2.61
#